data_4f0fbc34eb886fc8798cb55e2e1b28ae
#
_entry.id   4f0fbc34eb886fc8798cb55e2e1b28ae
#
_cell.length_a   1.000
_cell.length_b   1.000
_cell.length_c   1.000
_cell.angle_alpha   90.00
_cell.angle_beta   90.00
_cell.angle_gamma   90.00
#
_symmetry.space_group_name_H-M   'P 1'
#
loop_
_entity.id
_entity.type
_entity.pdbx_description
1 polymer ?
#
loop_
_entity_poly.entity_id
_entity_poly.type
_entity_poly.pdbx_seq_one_letter_code
_entity_poly.pdbx_strand_id
1 'polypeptide(L)'
;MNKPRVLLTYIESGMGHIMSMKAIADSLKAKYSDKLDIIESYIMDEGSKATADFEKFLSGCTKKTNKDKAFGIGIFWFLDLMGKQTFMRFTHRTIFKKYTDATIDAMRAHNPDVIISTHYFITFAALELKKRYMPNLTVITYNPDNNVHVWWDNRSDNLLITMTLLAMNRLKREDLNMSSCAAYFLLHVMK
;
A
#
# COMPACT_ATOMS: atom_id res chain seq x y z
N MET A 1 -28.08 -5.23 9.14
CA MET A 1 -26.63 -5.27 9.44
C MET A 1 -25.97 -4.16 8.67
N ASN A 2 -25.04 -3.43 9.28
CA ASN A 2 -24.26 -2.42 8.54
C ASN A 2 -23.35 -3.14 7.54
N LYS A 3 -23.23 -2.59 6.32
CA LYS A 3 -22.32 -3.13 5.31
C LYS A 3 -20.88 -2.95 5.78
N PRO A 4 -19.99 -3.95 5.58
CA PRO A 4 -18.56 -3.77 5.84
C PRO A 4 -18.01 -2.60 5.01
N ARG A 5 -17.22 -1.75 5.65
CA ARG A 5 -16.63 -0.57 5.03
C ARG A 5 -15.25 -0.86 4.47
N VAL A 6 -15.11 -0.70 3.16
CA VAL A 6 -13.88 -0.94 2.41
C VAL A 6 -13.29 0.40 1.98
N LEU A 7 -12.17 0.77 2.57
CA LEU A 7 -11.39 1.95 2.20
C LEU A 7 -10.33 1.57 1.17
N LEU A 8 -10.47 2.12 -0.03
CA LEU A 8 -9.44 2.01 -1.08
C LEU A 8 -8.64 3.29 -1.10
N THR A 9 -7.32 3.17 -0.95
CA THR A 9 -6.45 4.34 -0.82
C THR A 9 -5.13 4.20 -1.55
N TYR A 10 -4.63 5.31 -2.07
CA TYR A 10 -3.44 5.41 -2.90
C TYR A 10 -2.66 6.70 -2.65
N ILE A 11 -1.48 6.78 -3.25
CA ILE A 11 -0.66 7.99 -3.35
C ILE A 11 -0.42 8.27 -4.83
N GLU A 12 -0.34 9.55 -5.23
CA GLU A 12 0.04 9.96 -6.59
C GLU A 12 1.55 9.76 -6.87
N SER A 13 2.01 8.53 -6.64
CA SER A 13 3.40 8.13 -6.91
C SER A 13 3.60 7.55 -8.31
N GLY A 14 2.62 7.71 -9.19
CA GLY A 14 2.62 7.23 -10.57
C GLY A 14 1.27 6.68 -11.00
N MET A 15 1.03 6.66 -12.32
CA MET A 15 -0.26 6.22 -12.89
C MET A 15 -0.62 4.78 -12.56
N GLY A 16 0.38 3.90 -12.37
CA GLY A 16 0.14 2.49 -12.04
C GLY A 16 -0.66 2.30 -10.75
N HIS A 17 -0.31 3.03 -9.70
CA HIS A 17 -1.01 2.97 -8.42
C HIS A 17 -2.44 3.47 -8.51
N ILE A 18 -2.65 4.59 -9.20
CA ILE A 18 -3.97 5.21 -9.39
C ILE A 18 -4.89 4.31 -10.23
N MET A 19 -4.40 3.86 -11.39
CA MET A 19 -5.21 3.06 -12.31
C MET A 19 -5.59 1.71 -11.72
N SER A 20 -4.66 1.07 -11.01
CA SER A 20 -4.95 -0.18 -10.30
C SER A 20 -6.01 0.00 -9.22
N MET A 21 -5.92 1.08 -8.44
CA MET A 21 -6.91 1.39 -7.41
C MET A 21 -8.30 1.61 -8.02
N LYS A 22 -8.40 2.44 -9.07
CA LYS A 22 -9.67 2.69 -9.76
C LYS A 22 -10.27 1.40 -10.33
N ALA A 23 -9.46 0.56 -10.98
CA ALA A 23 -9.93 -0.72 -11.53
C ALA A 23 -10.48 -1.66 -10.45
N ILE A 24 -9.83 -1.71 -9.27
CA ILE A 24 -10.31 -2.47 -8.12
C ILE A 24 -11.62 -1.88 -7.59
N ALA A 25 -11.69 -0.55 -7.42
CA ALA A 25 -12.87 0.14 -6.93
C ALA A 25 -14.08 -0.08 -7.85
N ASP A 26 -13.90 0.11 -9.17
CA ASP A 26 -14.95 -0.08 -10.17
C ASP A 26 -15.45 -1.53 -10.17
N SER A 27 -14.54 -2.50 -10.08
CA SER A 27 -14.87 -3.92 -10.03
C SER A 27 -15.67 -4.28 -8.77
N LEU A 28 -15.27 -3.73 -7.61
CA LEU A 28 -15.99 -3.96 -6.35
C LEU A 28 -17.36 -3.29 -6.37
N LYS A 29 -17.47 -2.05 -6.85
CA LYS A 29 -18.75 -1.34 -6.98
C LYS A 29 -19.71 -2.06 -7.92
N ALA A 30 -19.23 -2.54 -9.06
CA ALA A 30 -20.05 -3.25 -10.03
C ALA A 30 -20.62 -4.57 -9.47
N LYS A 31 -19.89 -5.25 -8.59
CA LYS A 31 -20.28 -6.58 -8.11
C LYS A 31 -20.87 -6.62 -6.71
N TYR A 32 -20.49 -5.68 -5.85
CA TYR A 32 -20.75 -5.77 -4.41
C TYR A 32 -21.27 -4.48 -3.77
N SER A 33 -21.75 -3.50 -4.54
CA SER A 33 -22.29 -2.25 -4.02
C SER A 33 -23.52 -2.45 -3.12
N ASP A 34 -24.22 -3.56 -3.28
CA ASP A 34 -25.33 -3.99 -2.42
C ASP A 34 -24.86 -4.51 -1.06
N LYS A 35 -23.61 -5.04 -0.96
CA LYS A 35 -23.05 -5.74 0.21
C LYS A 35 -21.96 -4.96 0.94
N LEU A 36 -21.25 -4.05 0.25
CA LEU A 36 -20.12 -3.30 0.78
C LEU A 36 -20.36 -1.80 0.73
N ASP A 37 -19.86 -1.08 1.72
CA ASP A 37 -19.70 0.37 1.72
C ASP A 37 -18.28 0.68 1.20
N ILE A 38 -18.18 1.13 -0.07
CA ILE A 38 -16.91 1.28 -0.77
C ILE A 38 -16.54 2.75 -0.83
N ILE A 39 -15.44 3.10 -0.14
CA ILE A 39 -14.90 4.45 -0.06
C ILE A 39 -13.60 4.49 -0.84
N GLU A 40 -13.53 5.35 -1.85
CA GLU A 40 -12.27 5.72 -2.50
C GLU A 40 -11.76 7.00 -1.86
N SER A 41 -10.54 6.98 -1.36
CA SER A 41 -9.93 8.13 -0.72
C SER A 41 -8.51 8.33 -1.19
N TYR A 42 -8.23 9.57 -1.61
CA TYR A 42 -6.88 10.06 -1.75
C TYR A 42 -6.41 10.56 -0.38
N ILE A 43 -5.96 9.60 0.43
CA ILE A 43 -5.74 9.80 1.86
C ILE A 43 -4.75 10.93 2.18
N MET A 44 -3.87 11.28 1.24
CA MET A 44 -2.89 12.32 1.44
C MET A 44 -3.51 13.73 1.43
N ASP A 45 -4.60 13.94 0.70
CA ASP A 45 -5.33 15.22 0.69
C ASP A 45 -6.24 15.36 1.92
N GLU A 46 -6.72 14.26 2.46
CA GLU A 46 -7.60 14.25 3.62
C GLU A 46 -6.84 14.42 4.94
N GLY A 47 -5.53 14.26 4.90
CA GLY A 47 -4.66 14.39 6.05
C GLY A 47 -4.33 15.85 6.37
N SER A 48 -3.33 16.01 7.21
CA SER A 48 -2.79 17.32 7.56
C SER A 48 -1.90 17.87 6.45
N LYS A 49 -1.53 19.17 6.54
CA LYS A 49 -0.47 19.76 5.68
C LYS A 49 0.78 18.87 5.60
N ALA A 50 1.07 18.10 6.66
CA ALA A 50 2.22 17.20 6.68
C ALA A 50 2.09 16.09 5.63
N THR A 51 0.91 15.48 5.44
CA THR A 51 0.71 14.44 4.42
C THR A 51 0.88 15.00 3.01
N ALA A 52 0.32 16.18 2.72
CA ALA A 52 0.47 16.84 1.44
C ALA A 52 1.95 17.21 1.14
N ASP A 53 2.69 17.71 2.13
CA ASP A 53 4.11 18.00 1.97
C ASP A 53 4.95 16.74 1.74
N PHE A 54 4.61 15.64 2.42
CA PHE A 54 5.28 14.34 2.22
C PHE A 54 5.03 13.78 0.82
N GLU A 55 3.83 13.92 0.33
CA GLU A 55 3.50 13.49 -1.03
C GLU A 55 4.26 14.28 -2.09
N LYS A 56 4.34 15.61 -1.94
CA LYS A 56 5.16 16.44 -2.83
C LYS A 56 6.61 15.96 -2.84
N PHE A 57 7.13 15.58 -1.67
CA PHE A 57 8.47 15.00 -1.54
C PHE A 57 8.58 13.69 -2.30
N LEU A 58 7.66 12.73 -2.09
CA LEU A 58 7.65 11.43 -2.78
C LEU A 58 7.50 11.59 -4.31
N SER A 59 6.55 12.42 -4.74
CA SER A 59 6.34 12.73 -6.16
C SER A 59 7.57 13.37 -6.79
N GLY A 60 8.25 14.27 -6.06
CA GLY A 60 9.52 14.86 -6.47
C GLY A 60 10.62 13.83 -6.66
N CYS A 61 10.78 12.90 -5.72
CA CYS A 61 11.72 11.78 -5.82
C CYS A 61 11.41 10.89 -7.03
N THR A 62 10.15 10.52 -7.25
CA THR A 62 9.71 9.71 -8.39
C THR A 62 10.00 10.41 -9.72
N LYS A 63 9.66 11.70 -9.84
CA LYS A 63 9.96 12.50 -11.04
C LYS A 63 11.45 12.58 -11.33
N LYS A 64 12.28 12.74 -10.28
CA LYS A 64 13.74 12.79 -10.42
C LYS A 64 14.30 11.42 -10.84
N THR A 65 13.82 10.34 -10.24
CA THR A 65 14.20 8.95 -10.59
C THR A 65 13.88 8.65 -12.07
N ASN A 66 12.74 9.12 -12.56
CA ASN A 66 12.33 8.92 -13.96
C ASN A 66 13.16 9.74 -14.95
N LYS A 67 13.68 10.90 -14.54
CA LYS A 67 14.49 11.79 -15.39
C LYS A 67 15.97 11.45 -15.36
N ASP A 68 16.48 11.00 -14.21
CA ASP A 68 17.89 10.74 -13.96
C ASP A 68 18.07 9.26 -13.60
N LYS A 69 18.50 8.47 -14.60
CA LYS A 69 18.74 7.02 -14.42
C LYS A 69 19.81 6.72 -13.36
N ALA A 70 20.86 7.54 -13.27
CA ALA A 70 21.94 7.32 -12.30
C ALA A 70 21.42 7.56 -10.88
N PHE A 71 20.62 8.61 -10.68
CA PHE A 71 19.95 8.87 -9.41
C PHE A 71 18.98 7.72 -9.05
N GLY A 72 18.20 7.25 -10.02
CA GLY A 72 17.28 6.12 -9.83
C GLY A 72 18.00 4.84 -9.41
N ILE A 73 19.06 4.46 -10.14
CA ILE A 73 19.89 3.30 -9.83
C ILE A 73 20.51 3.45 -8.42
N GLY A 74 21.05 4.62 -8.10
CA GLY A 74 21.65 4.91 -6.80
C GLY A 74 20.66 4.77 -5.64
N ILE A 75 19.43 5.30 -5.79
CA ILE A 75 18.37 5.14 -4.80
C ILE A 75 18.00 3.66 -4.64
N PHE A 76 17.72 2.94 -5.72
CA PHE A 76 17.33 1.53 -5.63
C PHE A 76 18.45 0.68 -5.05
N TRP A 77 19.71 0.94 -5.42
CA TRP A 77 20.85 0.25 -4.84
C TRP A 77 21.01 0.54 -3.33
N PHE A 78 20.84 1.80 -2.93
CA PHE A 78 20.86 2.19 -1.52
C PHE A 78 19.71 1.50 -0.74
N LEU A 79 18.50 1.48 -1.31
CA LEU A 79 17.34 0.83 -0.70
C LEU A 79 17.54 -0.69 -0.59
N ASP A 80 18.13 -1.33 -1.58
CA ASP A 80 18.46 -2.76 -1.55
C ASP A 80 19.58 -3.07 -0.55
N LEU A 81 20.58 -2.21 -0.44
CA LEU A 81 21.66 -2.35 0.54
C LEU A 81 21.18 -2.20 1.98
N MET A 82 20.25 -1.26 2.19
CA MET A 82 19.59 -1.06 3.49
C MET A 82 18.46 -2.07 3.73
N GLY A 83 18.31 -3.03 2.87
CA GLY A 83 17.19 -3.91 2.57
C GLY A 83 16.79 -4.91 3.63
N LYS A 84 16.60 -4.46 4.88
CA LYS A 84 15.87 -5.24 5.89
C LYS A 84 14.57 -4.57 6.21
N GLN A 85 13.48 -5.33 6.21
CA GLN A 85 12.16 -4.84 6.61
C GLN A 85 12.16 -4.20 8.01
N THR A 86 13.01 -4.66 8.91
CA THR A 86 13.20 -4.07 10.24
C THR A 86 13.70 -2.63 10.15
N PHE A 87 14.63 -2.33 9.22
CA PHE A 87 15.11 -0.97 8.99
C PHE A 87 14.01 -0.07 8.44
N MET A 88 13.24 -0.55 7.48
CA MET A 88 12.09 0.18 6.95
C MET A 88 11.06 0.52 8.02
N ARG A 89 10.72 -0.46 8.85
CA ARG A 89 9.81 -0.24 9.99
C ARG A 89 10.38 0.77 10.99
N PHE A 90 11.68 0.75 11.21
CA PHE A 90 12.35 1.74 12.05
C PHE A 90 12.25 3.15 11.45
N THR A 91 12.55 3.33 10.15
CA THR A 91 12.46 4.66 9.50
C THR A 91 11.04 5.21 9.52
N HIS A 92 10.03 4.40 9.28
CA HIS A 92 8.62 4.82 9.38
C HIS A 92 8.21 5.24 10.79
N ARG A 93 8.75 4.57 11.81
CA ARG A 93 8.44 4.85 13.23
C ARG A 93 9.25 6.01 13.79
N THR A 94 10.31 6.45 13.11
CA THR A 94 11.21 7.53 13.55
C THR A 94 11.20 8.69 12.57
N ILE A 95 11.88 8.58 11.44
CA ILE A 95 12.07 9.64 10.45
C ILE A 95 10.75 10.08 9.84
N PHE A 96 9.91 9.12 9.44
CA PHE A 96 8.61 9.38 8.83
C PHE A 96 7.43 9.34 9.81
N LYS A 97 7.71 9.30 11.12
CA LYS A 97 6.68 9.14 12.16
C LYS A 97 5.54 10.15 12.03
N LYS A 98 5.87 11.42 11.85
CA LYS A 98 4.87 12.50 11.72
C LYS A 98 3.91 12.26 10.55
N TYR A 99 4.44 11.81 9.43
CA TYR A 99 3.65 11.55 8.22
C TYR A 99 2.85 10.26 8.36
N THR A 100 3.45 9.23 8.95
CA THR A 100 2.78 7.97 9.25
C THR A 100 1.60 8.18 10.20
N ASP A 101 1.79 8.91 11.28
CA ASP A 101 0.72 9.18 12.26
C ASP A 101 -0.41 10.01 11.63
N ALA A 102 -0.11 11.04 10.84
CA ALA A 102 -1.12 11.82 10.13
C ALA A 102 -1.93 10.98 9.13
N THR A 103 -1.27 10.05 8.43
CA THR A 103 -1.93 9.10 7.53
C THR A 103 -2.82 8.10 8.30
N ILE A 104 -2.36 7.64 9.46
CA ILE A 104 -3.15 6.79 10.36
C ILE A 104 -4.42 7.51 10.80
N ASP A 105 -4.32 8.76 11.23
CA ASP A 105 -5.48 9.54 11.69
C ASP A 105 -6.50 9.76 10.57
N ALA A 106 -6.04 10.07 9.35
CA ALA A 106 -6.91 10.21 8.19
C ALA A 106 -7.63 8.89 7.86
N MET A 107 -6.92 7.76 7.80
CA MET A 107 -7.55 6.46 7.55
C MET A 107 -8.53 6.07 8.67
N ARG A 108 -8.18 6.36 9.92
CA ARG A 108 -9.00 6.06 11.09
C ARG A 108 -10.33 6.83 11.07
N ALA A 109 -10.35 8.06 10.55
CA ALA A 109 -11.56 8.87 10.44
C ALA A 109 -12.65 8.21 9.59
N HIS A 110 -12.28 7.37 8.62
CA HIS A 110 -13.21 6.58 7.82
C HIS A 110 -13.77 5.36 8.57
N ASN A 111 -13.18 4.95 9.69
CA ASN A 111 -13.57 3.76 10.46
C ASN A 111 -13.74 2.51 9.56
N PRO A 112 -12.71 2.09 8.80
CA PRO A 112 -12.82 0.99 7.85
C PRO A 112 -12.77 -0.38 8.54
N ASP A 113 -13.47 -1.37 7.97
CA ASP A 113 -13.30 -2.80 8.30
C ASP A 113 -12.18 -3.43 7.47
N VAL A 114 -12.00 -2.91 6.24
CA VAL A 114 -10.97 -3.35 5.29
C VAL A 114 -10.28 -2.15 4.69
N ILE A 115 -8.94 -2.19 4.60
CA ILE A 115 -8.15 -1.24 3.81
C ILE A 115 -7.50 -1.98 2.64
N ILE A 116 -7.68 -1.46 1.43
CA ILE A 116 -6.96 -1.91 0.24
C ILE A 116 -6.01 -0.78 -0.18
N SER A 117 -4.71 -1.06 -0.16
CA SER A 117 -3.66 -0.11 -0.50
C SER A 117 -2.88 -0.55 -1.72
N THR A 118 -2.58 0.39 -2.62
CA THR A 118 -1.70 0.16 -3.77
C THR A 118 -0.31 0.76 -3.58
N HIS A 119 0.02 1.25 -2.37
CA HIS A 119 1.31 1.89 -2.12
C HIS A 119 1.93 1.43 -0.79
N TYR A 120 3.23 1.11 -0.79
CA TYR A 120 3.95 0.58 0.38
C TYR A 120 3.84 1.45 1.64
N PHE A 121 3.91 2.79 1.48
CA PHE A 121 3.80 3.72 2.61
C PHE A 121 2.42 3.65 3.28
N ILE A 122 1.36 3.62 2.49
CA ILE A 122 -0.02 3.47 2.99
C ILE A 122 -0.20 2.11 3.66
N THR A 123 0.31 1.04 3.03
CA THR A 123 0.28 -0.30 3.64
C THR A 123 0.90 -0.30 5.03
N PHE A 124 2.08 0.31 5.17
CA PHE A 124 2.73 0.41 6.48
C PHE A 124 1.87 1.16 7.49
N ALA A 125 1.32 2.33 7.11
CA ALA A 125 0.44 3.11 7.98
C ALA A 125 -0.82 2.34 8.37
N ALA A 126 -1.44 1.58 7.44
CA ALA A 126 -2.60 0.74 7.71
C ALA A 126 -2.28 -0.39 8.69
N LEU A 127 -1.11 -1.01 8.58
CA LEU A 127 -0.64 -2.03 9.52
C LEU A 127 -0.35 -1.48 10.92
N GLU A 128 0.18 -0.25 11.01
CA GLU A 128 0.33 0.43 12.29
C GLU A 128 -1.03 0.87 12.87
N LEU A 129 -1.99 1.28 12.04
CA LEU A 129 -3.38 1.54 12.44
C LEU A 129 -4.02 0.27 13.03
N LYS A 130 -3.93 -0.86 12.31
CA LYS A 130 -4.39 -2.16 12.80
C LYS A 130 -3.80 -2.49 14.17
N LYS A 131 -2.47 -2.40 14.27
CA LYS A 131 -1.75 -2.75 15.50
C LYS A 131 -2.12 -1.88 16.70
N ARG A 132 -2.30 -0.56 16.48
CA ARG A 132 -2.45 0.40 17.58
C ARG A 132 -3.89 0.63 18.01
N TYR A 133 -4.82 0.61 17.05
CA TYR A 133 -6.18 1.13 17.26
C TYR A 133 -7.30 0.21 16.77
N MET A 134 -7.06 -0.61 15.75
CA MET A 134 -8.11 -1.38 15.07
C MET A 134 -7.67 -2.84 14.84
N PRO A 135 -7.55 -3.67 15.89
CA PRO A 135 -6.97 -5.02 15.78
C PRO A 135 -7.72 -5.95 14.81
N ASN A 136 -9.01 -5.69 14.57
CA ASN A 136 -9.85 -6.47 13.65
C ASN A 136 -9.79 -5.96 12.20
N LEU A 137 -9.06 -4.87 11.93
CA LEU A 137 -8.90 -4.32 10.59
C LEU A 137 -8.22 -5.33 9.67
N THR A 138 -8.79 -5.56 8.49
CA THR A 138 -8.14 -6.35 7.43
C THR A 138 -7.35 -5.42 6.51
N VAL A 139 -6.07 -5.72 6.30
CA VAL A 139 -5.19 -4.93 5.42
C VAL A 139 -4.81 -5.76 4.22
N ILE A 140 -5.23 -5.31 3.04
CA ILE A 140 -4.91 -5.92 1.75
C ILE A 140 -3.97 -4.99 1.00
N THR A 141 -2.84 -5.52 0.54
CA THR A 141 -1.87 -4.80 -0.26
C THR A 141 -1.92 -5.29 -1.70
N TYR A 142 -2.15 -4.38 -2.63
CA TYR A 142 -1.98 -4.65 -4.05
C TYR A 142 -0.70 -3.97 -4.54
N ASN A 143 0.25 -4.76 -5.01
CA ASN A 143 1.48 -4.24 -5.60
C ASN A 143 1.34 -4.20 -7.13
N PRO A 144 1.23 -3.00 -7.74
CA PRO A 144 1.17 -2.83 -9.19
C PRO A 144 2.55 -2.89 -9.86
N ASP A 145 3.63 -2.86 -9.08
CA ASP A 145 4.99 -2.79 -9.60
C ASP A 145 5.45 -4.16 -10.12
N ASN A 146 6.26 -4.13 -11.17
CA ASN A 146 6.92 -5.34 -11.69
C ASN A 146 7.97 -5.91 -10.73
N ASN A 147 8.28 -5.18 -9.67
CA ASN A 147 9.32 -5.54 -8.70
C ASN A 147 8.78 -5.38 -7.28
N VAL A 148 8.90 -6.43 -6.47
CA VAL A 148 8.62 -6.36 -5.04
C VAL A 148 9.92 -6.00 -4.34
N HIS A 149 10.01 -4.77 -3.84
CA HIS A 149 11.18 -4.34 -3.08
C HIS A 149 10.87 -4.39 -1.56
N VAL A 150 11.92 -4.31 -0.75
CA VAL A 150 11.83 -4.47 0.72
C VAL A 150 10.90 -3.49 1.44
N TRP A 151 10.47 -2.43 0.75
CA TRP A 151 9.55 -1.43 1.29
C TRP A 151 8.11 -1.91 1.35
N TRP A 152 7.77 -2.98 0.62
CA TRP A 152 6.49 -3.64 0.75
C TRP A 152 6.48 -4.48 2.02
N ASP A 153 5.70 -4.04 3.02
CA ASP A 153 5.62 -4.75 4.31
C ASP A 153 4.90 -6.10 4.14
N ASN A 154 5.55 -7.16 4.59
CA ASN A 154 5.05 -8.54 4.47
C ASN A 154 4.03 -8.93 5.55
N ARG A 155 3.62 -8.01 6.42
CA ARG A 155 2.64 -8.27 7.50
C ARG A 155 1.19 -8.06 7.09
N SER A 156 0.92 -7.62 5.86
CA SER A 156 -0.46 -7.49 5.37
C SER A 156 -1.17 -8.85 5.39
N ASP A 157 -2.46 -8.83 5.67
CA ASP A 157 -3.26 -10.06 5.72
C ASP A 157 -3.30 -10.76 4.36
N ASN A 158 -3.27 -9.97 3.29
CA ASN A 158 -3.16 -10.45 1.92
C ASN A 158 -2.26 -9.51 1.10
N LEU A 159 -1.32 -10.09 0.36
CA LEU A 159 -0.46 -9.40 -0.59
C LEU A 159 -0.81 -9.87 -2.01
N LEU A 160 -1.35 -8.95 -2.80
CA LEU A 160 -1.68 -9.16 -4.19
C LEU A 160 -0.57 -8.57 -5.06
N ILE A 161 -0.02 -9.35 -5.96
CA ILE A 161 1.13 -8.94 -6.77
C ILE A 161 0.81 -9.11 -8.24
N THR A 162 1.24 -8.14 -9.04
CA THR A 162 1.27 -8.32 -10.50
C THR A 162 2.25 -9.45 -10.84
N MET A 163 1.74 -10.53 -11.42
CA MET A 163 2.50 -11.77 -11.68
C MET A 163 3.53 -11.56 -12.79
N THR A 164 4.72 -11.07 -12.43
CA THR A 164 5.89 -11.12 -13.31
C THR A 164 6.90 -12.14 -12.79
N LEU A 165 7.69 -12.71 -13.72
CA LEU A 165 8.75 -13.68 -13.37
C LEU A 165 9.76 -13.08 -12.37
N LEU A 166 10.05 -11.79 -12.49
CA LEU A 166 10.93 -11.05 -11.57
C LEU A 166 10.33 -10.93 -10.17
N ALA A 167 9.05 -10.61 -10.06
CA ALA A 167 8.34 -10.53 -8.79
C ALA A 167 8.32 -11.90 -8.09
N MET A 168 8.04 -12.97 -8.81
CA MET A 168 8.05 -14.34 -8.28
C MET A 168 9.43 -14.77 -7.76
N ASN A 169 10.49 -14.48 -8.51
CA ASN A 169 11.86 -14.83 -8.10
C ASN A 169 12.32 -14.08 -6.85
N ARG A 170 11.87 -12.83 -6.69
CA ARG A 170 12.22 -12.02 -5.52
C ARG A 170 11.46 -12.45 -4.28
N LEU A 171 10.18 -12.77 -4.41
CA LEU A 171 9.36 -13.34 -3.34
C LEU A 171 9.98 -14.60 -2.74
N LYS A 172 10.50 -15.48 -3.61
CA LYS A 172 11.20 -16.71 -3.19
C LYS A 172 12.50 -16.43 -2.43
N ARG A 173 13.20 -15.33 -2.76
CA ARG A 173 14.45 -14.95 -2.08
C ARG A 173 14.24 -14.32 -0.70
N GLU A 174 13.10 -13.65 -0.51
CA GLU A 174 12.84 -12.87 0.71
C GLU A 174 11.93 -13.59 1.70
N ASP A 175 11.69 -14.92 1.51
CA ASP A 175 10.79 -15.74 2.36
C ASP A 175 9.42 -15.05 2.60
N LEU A 176 8.94 -14.27 1.64
CA LEU A 176 7.65 -13.65 1.71
C LEU A 176 6.59 -14.75 1.57
N ASN A 177 5.72 -14.85 2.57
CA ASN A 177 4.72 -15.90 2.66
C ASN A 177 3.80 -15.91 1.42
N MET A 178 4.05 -16.85 0.51
CA MET A 178 3.31 -16.99 -0.75
C MET A 178 1.89 -17.54 -0.55
N SER A 179 1.49 -17.94 0.65
CA SER A 179 0.16 -18.50 0.94
C SER A 179 -0.99 -17.50 0.72
N SER A 180 -0.68 -16.22 0.52
CA SER A 180 -1.62 -15.13 0.23
C SER A 180 -1.56 -14.61 -1.20
N CYS A 181 -1.07 -15.39 -2.16
CA CYS A 181 -0.94 -14.94 -3.55
C CYS A 181 -2.31 -14.81 -4.23
N ALA A 182 -2.54 -13.71 -4.90
CA ALA A 182 -3.82 -13.20 -5.42
C ALA A 182 -4.61 -14.10 -6.37
N ALA A 183 -3.99 -15.06 -7.01
CA ALA A 183 -4.72 -16.00 -7.84
C ALA A 183 -5.78 -16.80 -7.02
N TYR A 184 -5.51 -17.00 -5.74
CA TYR A 184 -6.42 -17.67 -4.81
C TYR A 184 -7.53 -16.74 -4.30
N PHE A 185 -7.21 -15.45 -4.08
CA PHE A 185 -8.15 -14.49 -3.51
C PHE A 185 -9.27 -14.13 -4.50
N LEU A 186 -8.93 -13.83 -5.75
CA LEU A 186 -9.94 -13.56 -6.79
C LEU A 186 -10.90 -14.74 -7.01
N LEU A 187 -10.46 -15.96 -6.79
CA LEU A 187 -11.29 -17.16 -6.93
C LEU A 187 -12.09 -17.54 -5.67
N HIS A 188 -11.66 -17.12 -4.46
CA HIS A 188 -12.27 -17.54 -3.19
C HIS A 188 -13.08 -16.46 -2.50
N VAL A 189 -12.74 -15.18 -2.66
CA VAL A 189 -13.53 -14.05 -2.10
C VAL A 189 -14.66 -13.64 -3.05
N MET A 190 -14.61 -14.09 -4.31
CA MET A 190 -15.62 -13.83 -5.34
C MET A 190 -16.61 -14.99 -5.51
N LYS A 191 -16.57 -16.04 -4.68
CA LYS A 191 -17.63 -17.03 -4.53
C LYS A 191 -18.54 -16.66 -3.37
#